data_42e750c671635b41d33f527a89ff7045
#
_entry.id   42e750c671635b41d33f527a89ff7045
#
_cell.length_a   1.000
_cell.length_b   1.000
_cell.length_c   1.000
_cell.angle_alpha   90.00
_cell.angle_beta   90.00
_cell.angle_gamma   90.00
#
_symmetry.space_group_name_H-M   'P 1'
#
loop_
_entity.id
_entity.type
_entity.pdbx_description
1 polymer ?
#
loop_
_entity_poly.entity_id
_entity_poly.type
_entity_poly.pdbx_seq_one_letter_code
_entity_poly.pdbx_strand_id
1 'polypeptide(L)'
;MTKKLIILILFSAFSFNTFAQRATQYLSPVPSPQSFVSQNVGMTKITVSYSSPGMKGRKIFGELVPYGKEWRAGANSPTMLSFSTDVTVAGKTLRAGNYVVRMIPNKEGNWIVKLNLTHLEDRPPRLWKEGAVGFPYDYYKDGKVDMKKYKEDMSHSFEVEPFSWEAGIERLFYRIDPNDNKVAIVSMLWENMIIRFEVDTITDEHLERFAKTLE
;
A
#
# COMPACT_ATOMS: atom_id res chain seq x y z
N MET A 1 11.23 16.79 59.65
CA MET A 1 11.84 17.01 58.34
C MET A 1 12.03 15.72 57.53
N THR A 2 12.15 14.55 58.11
CA THR A 2 12.44 13.24 57.49
C THR A 2 11.31 12.68 56.59
N LYS A 3 10.03 12.83 56.97
CA LYS A 3 8.90 12.31 56.17
C LYS A 3 8.70 13.01 54.81
N LYS A 4 8.94 14.33 54.72
CA LYS A 4 8.84 15.07 53.48
C LYS A 4 9.97 14.73 52.50
N LEU A 5 11.16 14.40 52.99
CA LEU A 5 12.30 14.02 52.18
C LEU A 5 12.09 12.63 51.54
N ILE A 6 11.50 11.67 52.28
CA ILE A 6 11.20 10.32 51.79
C ILE A 6 10.15 10.37 50.67
N ILE A 7 9.13 11.23 50.76
CA ILE A 7 8.11 11.40 49.70
C ILE A 7 8.73 12.00 48.41
N LEU A 8 9.66 12.92 48.56
CA LEU A 8 10.35 13.52 47.38
C LEU A 8 11.22 12.50 46.64
N ILE A 9 11.92 11.63 47.39
CA ILE A 9 12.76 10.57 46.83
C ILE A 9 11.90 9.51 46.10
N LEU A 10 10.74 9.15 46.66
CA LEU A 10 9.80 8.20 46.05
C LEU A 10 9.18 8.78 44.77
N PHE A 11 8.91 10.08 44.71
CA PHE A 11 8.37 10.73 43.50
C PHE A 11 9.41 10.84 42.40
N SER A 12 10.70 11.09 42.70
CA SER A 12 11.77 11.09 41.71
C SER A 12 12.07 9.70 41.15
N ALA A 13 11.98 8.63 41.94
CA ALA A 13 12.16 7.26 41.46
C ALA A 13 11.07 6.81 40.51
N PHE A 14 9.84 7.31 40.66
CA PHE A 14 8.73 6.99 39.75
C PHE A 14 8.89 7.69 38.36
N SER A 15 9.50 8.88 38.33
CA SER A 15 9.73 9.61 37.10
C SER A 15 10.83 8.99 36.20
N PHE A 16 11.83 8.35 36.79
CA PHE A 16 12.91 7.68 36.05
C PHE A 16 12.44 6.43 35.31
N ASN A 17 11.45 5.69 35.84
CA ASN A 17 10.94 4.48 35.21
C ASN A 17 10.18 4.78 33.90
N THR A 18 9.50 5.92 33.80
CA THR A 18 8.76 6.30 32.58
C THR A 18 9.69 6.73 31.44
N PHE A 19 10.85 7.33 31.74
CA PHE A 19 11.85 7.68 30.74
C PHE A 19 12.58 6.45 30.20
N ALA A 20 12.93 5.48 31.09
CA ALA A 20 13.58 4.25 30.69
C ALA A 20 12.70 3.38 29.77
N GLN A 21 11.39 3.28 30.06
CA GLN A 21 10.46 2.54 29.20
C GLN A 21 10.27 3.17 27.82
N ARG A 22 10.24 4.52 27.71
CA ARG A 22 10.19 5.20 26.42
C ARG A 22 11.48 5.02 25.62
N ALA A 23 12.64 5.11 26.27
CA ALA A 23 13.93 4.93 25.61
C ALA A 23 14.09 3.50 25.04
N THR A 24 13.68 2.46 25.78
CA THR A 24 13.73 1.06 25.28
C THR A 24 12.77 0.82 24.13
N GLN A 25 11.64 1.49 24.07
CA GLN A 25 10.71 1.37 22.94
C GLN A 25 11.31 1.92 21.62
N TYR A 26 12.13 2.96 21.69
CA TYR A 26 12.83 3.53 20.53
C TYR A 26 14.09 2.75 20.10
N LEU A 27 14.65 1.94 20.98
CA LEU A 27 15.87 1.17 20.75
C LEU A 27 15.61 -0.27 20.28
N SER A 28 14.37 -0.74 20.32
CA SER A 28 14.03 -2.09 19.86
C SER A 28 13.84 -2.11 18.34
N PRO A 29 14.54 -2.99 17.61
CA PRO A 29 14.32 -3.15 16.18
C PRO A 29 12.85 -3.49 15.88
N VAL A 30 12.26 -2.79 14.92
CA VAL A 30 10.89 -3.04 14.50
C VAL A 30 10.78 -4.43 13.85
N PRO A 31 9.94 -5.34 14.35
CA PRO A 31 9.85 -6.72 13.83
C PRO A 31 9.50 -6.81 12.34
N SER A 32 8.76 -5.83 11.84
CA SER A 32 8.37 -5.71 10.44
C SER A 32 8.76 -4.31 9.94
N PRO A 33 10.04 -4.14 9.52
CA PRO A 33 10.54 -2.84 9.09
C PRO A 33 9.78 -2.33 7.88
N GLN A 34 9.66 -1.03 7.80
CA GLN A 34 9.14 -0.37 6.61
C GLN A 34 10.14 -0.50 5.47
N SER A 35 9.63 -0.79 4.29
CA SER A 35 10.38 -0.98 3.06
C SER A 35 9.67 -0.32 1.91
N PHE A 36 10.41 0.01 0.88
CA PHE A 36 9.84 0.46 -0.38
C PHE A 36 10.69 -0.02 -1.55
N VAL A 37 10.05 -0.21 -2.69
CA VAL A 37 10.68 -0.42 -3.98
C VAL A 37 10.09 0.58 -4.96
N SER A 38 10.91 1.16 -5.81
CA SER A 38 10.50 2.15 -6.79
C SER A 38 11.23 1.92 -8.10
N GLN A 39 10.49 1.99 -9.21
CA GLN A 39 11.01 1.78 -10.56
C GLN A 39 10.36 2.80 -11.52
N ASN A 40 11.17 3.39 -12.40
CA ASN A 40 10.67 4.13 -13.54
C ASN A 40 10.45 3.17 -14.70
N VAL A 41 9.28 3.24 -15.31
CA VAL A 41 8.88 2.45 -16.48
C VAL A 41 8.21 3.41 -17.46
N GLY A 42 8.82 3.63 -18.61
CA GLY A 42 8.42 4.71 -19.51
C GLY A 42 8.42 6.06 -18.80
N MET A 43 7.30 6.76 -18.84
CA MET A 43 7.10 8.06 -18.17
C MET A 43 6.55 7.91 -16.75
N THR A 44 6.27 6.68 -16.31
CA THR A 44 5.62 6.40 -15.04
C THR A 44 6.63 5.98 -13.98
N LYS A 45 6.59 6.60 -12.81
CA LYS A 45 7.24 6.09 -11.61
C LYS A 45 6.23 5.23 -10.85
N ILE A 46 6.57 3.95 -10.66
CA ILE A 46 5.79 3.00 -9.87
C ILE A 46 6.51 2.81 -8.54
N THR A 47 5.79 2.88 -7.42
CA THR A 47 6.38 2.69 -6.09
C THR A 47 5.48 1.81 -5.23
N VAL A 48 6.04 0.81 -4.55
CA VAL A 48 5.37 0.05 -3.49
C VAL A 48 6.01 0.38 -2.15
N SER A 49 5.20 0.85 -1.19
CA SER A 49 5.61 1.09 0.19
C SER A 49 4.87 0.11 1.11
N TYR A 50 5.58 -0.62 1.95
CA TYR A 50 5.03 -1.70 2.76
C TYR A 50 5.84 -1.93 4.03
N SER A 51 5.29 -2.69 4.98
CA SER A 51 6.07 -3.25 6.09
C SER A 51 6.36 -4.72 5.82
N SER A 52 7.63 -5.11 6.00
CA SER A 52 8.19 -6.43 5.64
C SER A 52 8.18 -7.39 6.85
N PRO A 53 7.12 -8.19 7.07
CA PRO A 53 7.10 -9.20 8.12
C PRO A 53 7.95 -10.41 7.75
N GLY A 54 8.61 -11.02 8.76
CA GLY A 54 9.26 -12.31 8.64
C GLY A 54 8.32 -13.45 9.03
N MET A 55 8.56 -14.64 8.47
CA MET A 55 7.87 -15.87 8.87
C MET A 55 8.17 -16.25 10.31
N LYS A 56 9.42 -16.22 10.69
CA LYS A 56 9.90 -16.62 12.03
C LYS A 56 9.37 -17.99 12.44
N GLY A 57 9.47 -18.95 11.52
CA GLY A 57 9.04 -20.33 11.72
C GLY A 57 7.52 -20.54 11.73
N ARG A 58 6.70 -19.51 11.46
CA ARG A 58 5.24 -19.64 11.37
C ARG A 58 4.83 -20.02 9.97
N LYS A 59 3.73 -20.73 9.87
CA LYS A 59 3.01 -20.89 8.61
C LYS A 59 2.21 -19.61 8.35
N ILE A 60 2.32 -19.10 7.12
CA ILE A 60 1.72 -17.82 6.77
C ILE A 60 0.33 -18.02 6.19
N PHE A 61 0.26 -18.55 4.98
CA PHE A 61 -1.04 -18.65 4.30
C PHE A 61 -1.85 -19.84 4.80
N GLY A 62 -3.07 -19.53 5.23
CA GLY A 62 -3.99 -20.47 5.89
C GLY A 62 -3.95 -20.40 7.42
N GLU A 63 -2.91 -19.78 8.02
CA GLU A 63 -2.81 -19.59 9.48
C GLU A 63 -2.69 -18.12 9.85
N LEU A 64 -1.49 -17.50 9.76
CA LEU A 64 -1.30 -16.08 10.09
C LEU A 64 -2.13 -15.17 9.18
N VAL A 65 -2.23 -15.52 7.91
CA VAL A 65 -3.07 -14.88 6.90
C VAL A 65 -4.13 -15.90 6.47
N PRO A 66 -5.35 -15.86 7.04
CA PRO A 66 -6.38 -16.83 6.76
C PRO A 66 -6.86 -16.78 5.31
N TYR A 67 -7.15 -17.92 4.72
CA TYR A 67 -7.79 -17.99 3.40
C TYR A 67 -9.21 -17.42 3.42
N GLY A 68 -9.62 -16.81 2.31
CA GLY A 68 -10.94 -16.19 2.14
C GLY A 68 -11.14 -14.90 2.95
N LYS A 69 -10.09 -14.40 3.62
CA LYS A 69 -10.15 -13.14 4.38
C LYS A 69 -9.30 -12.07 3.74
N GLU A 70 -9.82 -10.84 3.77
CA GLU A 70 -9.07 -9.69 3.28
C GLU A 70 -7.86 -9.40 4.17
N TRP A 71 -6.70 -9.27 3.54
CA TRP A 71 -5.42 -8.99 4.16
C TRP A 71 -4.80 -7.73 3.57
N ARG A 72 -4.12 -6.94 4.43
CA ARG A 72 -3.47 -5.67 4.05
C ARG A 72 -2.21 -5.82 3.19
N ALA A 73 -1.92 -7.00 2.66
CA ALA A 73 -0.79 -7.32 1.79
C ALA A 73 0.58 -6.92 2.37
N GLY A 74 0.71 -6.98 3.70
CA GLY A 74 1.88 -6.62 4.48
C GLY A 74 1.60 -6.63 5.98
N ALA A 75 2.35 -5.83 6.74
CA ALA A 75 2.18 -5.67 8.19
C ALA A 75 2.06 -4.19 8.58
N ASN A 76 1.70 -3.91 9.84
CA ASN A 76 1.58 -2.56 10.39
C ASN A 76 0.67 -1.65 9.56
N SER A 77 1.24 -0.61 8.92
CA SER A 77 0.52 0.30 8.03
C SER A 77 0.06 -0.43 6.75
N PRO A 78 -1.00 0.05 6.08
CA PRO A 78 -1.42 -0.48 4.80
C PRO A 78 -0.29 -0.45 3.77
N THR A 79 -0.22 -1.47 2.93
CA THR A 79 0.65 -1.47 1.75
C THR A 79 0.08 -0.52 0.71
N MET A 80 0.95 0.32 0.15
CA MET A 80 0.60 1.34 -0.83
C MET A 80 1.29 1.06 -2.15
N LEU A 81 0.54 1.14 -3.25
CA LEU A 81 1.04 1.14 -4.62
C LEU A 81 0.76 2.51 -5.23
N SER A 82 1.79 3.17 -5.71
CA SER A 82 1.70 4.55 -6.22
C SER A 82 2.11 4.62 -7.69
N PHE A 83 1.38 5.39 -8.46
CA PHE A 83 1.65 5.69 -9.86
C PHE A 83 1.77 7.20 -10.07
N SER A 84 2.82 7.66 -10.75
CA SER A 84 3.01 9.08 -11.06
C SER A 84 2.18 9.57 -12.25
N THR A 85 1.70 8.69 -13.10
CA THR A 85 0.81 8.94 -14.24
C THR A 85 -0.31 7.91 -14.25
N ASP A 86 -1.32 8.09 -15.10
CA ASP A 86 -2.35 7.09 -15.31
C ASP A 86 -1.74 5.79 -15.85
N VAL A 87 -2.30 4.65 -15.46
CA VAL A 87 -1.84 3.31 -15.86
C VAL A 87 -3.03 2.40 -16.13
N THR A 88 -2.81 1.29 -16.82
CA THR A 88 -3.82 0.23 -16.94
C THR A 88 -3.37 -1.00 -16.14
N VAL A 89 -4.26 -1.52 -15.30
CA VAL A 89 -4.04 -2.75 -14.51
C VAL A 89 -5.23 -3.67 -14.74
N ALA A 90 -4.98 -4.90 -15.15
CA ALA A 90 -6.03 -5.91 -15.41
C ALA A 90 -7.22 -5.33 -16.20
N GLY A 91 -6.92 -4.61 -17.30
CA GLY A 91 -7.92 -4.04 -18.23
C GLY A 91 -8.65 -2.79 -17.74
N LYS A 92 -8.32 -2.25 -16.56
CA LYS A 92 -8.89 -1.00 -16.05
C LYS A 92 -7.84 0.10 -15.98
N THR A 93 -8.14 1.27 -16.55
CA THR A 93 -7.33 2.47 -16.38
C THR A 93 -7.51 3.04 -14.98
N LEU A 94 -6.41 3.20 -14.29
CA LEU A 94 -6.30 3.80 -12.96
C LEU A 94 -5.60 5.15 -13.08
N ARG A 95 -6.12 6.17 -12.42
CA ARG A 95 -5.50 7.51 -12.39
C ARG A 95 -4.20 7.50 -11.61
N ALA A 96 -3.33 8.44 -11.90
CA ALA A 96 -2.17 8.75 -11.07
C ALA A 96 -2.58 8.94 -9.62
N GLY A 97 -1.84 8.35 -8.69
CA GLY A 97 -2.17 8.43 -7.26
C GLY A 97 -1.62 7.29 -6.42
N ASN A 98 -2.08 7.24 -5.17
CA ASN A 98 -1.67 6.25 -4.19
C ASN A 98 -2.83 5.30 -3.90
N TYR A 99 -2.62 4.02 -4.09
CA TYR A 99 -3.63 2.98 -3.90
C TYR A 99 -3.28 2.10 -2.71
N VAL A 100 -4.24 1.90 -1.81
CA VAL A 100 -4.14 0.87 -0.77
C VAL A 100 -4.26 -0.49 -1.43
N VAL A 101 -3.28 -1.35 -1.20
CA VAL A 101 -3.28 -2.73 -1.69
C VAL A 101 -3.87 -3.64 -0.63
N ARG A 102 -4.86 -4.44 -1.02
CA ARG A 102 -5.41 -5.53 -0.21
C ARG A 102 -5.46 -6.79 -1.06
N MET A 103 -5.35 -7.93 -0.41
CA MET A 103 -5.46 -9.23 -1.08
C MET A 103 -6.39 -10.15 -0.30
N ILE A 104 -7.09 -11.03 -1.01
CA ILE A 104 -7.84 -12.14 -0.42
C ILE A 104 -7.18 -13.41 -0.93
N PRO A 105 -6.34 -14.07 -0.10
CA PRO A 105 -5.76 -15.35 -0.45
C PRO A 105 -6.85 -16.42 -0.51
N ASN A 106 -6.86 -17.26 -1.53
CA ASN A 106 -7.69 -18.44 -1.60
C ASN A 106 -6.82 -19.68 -1.45
N LYS A 107 -7.38 -20.73 -0.86
CA LYS A 107 -6.69 -22.02 -0.72
C LYS A 107 -6.50 -22.69 -2.07
N GLU A 108 -7.49 -22.54 -2.93
CA GLU A 108 -7.53 -23.09 -4.28
C GLU A 108 -7.97 -22.00 -5.26
N GLY A 109 -7.42 -22.02 -6.48
CA GLY A 109 -7.72 -21.04 -7.51
C GLY A 109 -7.08 -19.67 -7.30
N ASN A 110 -7.62 -18.70 -7.99
CA ASN A 110 -7.07 -17.33 -8.03
C ASN A 110 -7.25 -16.58 -6.72
N TRP A 111 -6.27 -15.75 -6.40
CA TRP A 111 -6.37 -14.74 -5.34
C TRP A 111 -7.01 -13.47 -5.89
N ILE A 112 -7.66 -12.71 -5.00
CA ILE A 112 -8.22 -11.41 -5.37
C ILE A 112 -7.26 -10.31 -4.90
N VAL A 113 -6.86 -9.44 -5.82
CA VAL A 113 -6.13 -8.21 -5.52
C VAL A 113 -7.08 -7.03 -5.61
N LYS A 114 -7.05 -6.15 -4.61
CA LYS A 114 -7.86 -4.94 -4.55
C LYS A 114 -6.94 -3.72 -4.46
N LEU A 115 -7.16 -2.76 -5.33
CA LEU A 115 -6.52 -1.45 -5.34
C LEU A 115 -7.58 -0.39 -5.09
N ASN A 116 -7.44 0.37 -4.00
CA ASN A 116 -8.34 1.46 -3.66
C ASN A 116 -7.54 2.75 -3.54
N LEU A 117 -7.90 3.77 -4.31
CA LEU A 117 -7.24 5.06 -4.20
C LEU A 117 -7.32 5.56 -2.75
N THR A 118 -6.22 6.03 -2.19
CA THR A 118 -6.22 6.60 -0.83
C THR A 118 -7.15 7.80 -0.76
N HIS A 119 -7.85 7.92 0.35
CA HIS A 119 -8.94 8.87 0.64
C HIS A 119 -10.35 8.41 0.22
N LEU A 120 -10.50 7.18 -0.29
CA LEU A 120 -11.82 6.58 -0.54
C LEU A 120 -12.49 6.00 0.72
N GLU A 121 -11.74 5.81 1.80
CA GLU A 121 -12.29 5.31 3.05
C GLU A 121 -13.05 6.46 3.75
N ASP A 122 -14.35 6.54 3.53
CA ASP A 122 -15.39 7.24 4.33
C ASP A 122 -15.54 8.76 4.23
N ARG A 123 -14.59 9.54 3.73
CA ARG A 123 -14.76 11.00 3.61
C ARG A 123 -14.04 11.55 2.39
N PRO A 124 -14.68 12.42 1.60
CA PRO A 124 -13.95 13.24 0.63
C PRO A 124 -12.84 14.01 1.37
N PRO A 125 -11.65 14.19 0.78
CA PRO A 125 -10.60 14.96 1.40
C PRO A 125 -11.16 16.30 1.89
N ARG A 126 -10.89 16.69 3.14
CA ARG A 126 -11.33 17.97 3.72
C ARG A 126 -10.91 19.19 2.91
N LEU A 127 -10.01 19.00 1.95
CA LEU A 127 -9.44 20.01 1.08
C LEU A 127 -10.17 20.16 -0.27
N TRP A 128 -11.17 19.32 -0.54
CA TRP A 128 -11.95 19.44 -1.77
C TRP A 128 -12.98 20.57 -1.66
N LYS A 129 -12.50 21.78 -1.85
CA LYS A 129 -13.35 22.91 -2.14
C LYS A 129 -13.48 23.05 -3.64
N GLU A 130 -14.67 23.40 -4.10
CA GLU A 130 -14.92 23.74 -5.50
C GLU A 130 -13.88 24.77 -5.96
N GLY A 131 -13.25 24.53 -7.12
CA GLY A 131 -12.15 25.35 -7.64
C GLY A 131 -10.75 24.96 -7.17
N ALA A 132 -10.59 23.99 -6.24
CA ALA A 132 -9.29 23.51 -5.84
C ALA A 132 -8.64 22.62 -6.92
N VAL A 133 -7.30 22.67 -7.02
CA VAL A 133 -6.54 21.74 -7.88
C VAL A 133 -6.82 20.32 -7.42
N GLY A 134 -7.22 19.45 -8.38
CA GLY A 134 -7.59 18.06 -8.08
C GLY A 134 -9.03 17.88 -7.59
N PHE A 135 -9.86 18.94 -7.68
CA PHE A 135 -11.29 18.81 -7.41
C PHE A 135 -11.94 17.84 -8.42
N PRO A 136 -12.78 16.88 -7.96
CA PRO A 136 -13.32 15.82 -8.80
C PRO A 136 -14.53 16.31 -9.62
N TYR A 137 -14.32 17.23 -10.54
CA TYR A 137 -15.38 17.82 -11.35
C TYR A 137 -16.23 16.77 -12.09
N ASP A 138 -15.62 15.68 -12.56
CA ASP A 138 -16.31 14.57 -13.26
C ASP A 138 -17.33 13.84 -12.38
N TYR A 139 -17.22 14.00 -11.06
CA TYR A 139 -18.06 13.37 -10.05
C TYR A 139 -18.94 14.39 -9.30
N TYR A 140 -18.83 15.68 -9.65
CA TYR A 140 -19.57 16.74 -8.98
C TYR A 140 -20.87 17.00 -9.74
N LYS A 141 -22.00 16.77 -9.08
CA LYS A 141 -23.33 16.98 -9.64
C LYS A 141 -24.25 17.61 -8.59
N ASP A 142 -25.00 18.64 -8.99
CA ASP A 142 -25.99 19.32 -8.15
C ASP A 142 -25.45 19.77 -6.78
N GLY A 143 -24.24 20.34 -6.78
CA GLY A 143 -23.59 20.85 -5.57
C GLY A 143 -23.01 19.77 -4.64
N LYS A 144 -22.95 18.52 -5.09
CA LYS A 144 -22.42 17.38 -4.30
C LYS A 144 -21.57 16.45 -5.15
N VAL A 145 -20.62 15.78 -4.48
CA VAL A 145 -19.83 14.70 -5.11
C VAL A 145 -20.66 13.42 -5.14
N ASP A 146 -20.80 12.83 -6.32
CA ASP A 146 -21.32 11.47 -6.46
C ASP A 146 -20.28 10.47 -5.91
N MET A 147 -20.34 10.23 -4.63
CA MET A 147 -19.42 9.36 -3.91
C MET A 147 -19.53 7.90 -4.35
N LYS A 148 -20.68 7.46 -4.88
CA LYS A 148 -20.85 6.09 -5.36
C LYS A 148 -20.04 5.91 -6.64
N LYS A 149 -20.29 6.74 -7.65
CA LYS A 149 -19.54 6.72 -8.92
C LYS A 149 -18.05 6.90 -8.68
N TYR A 150 -17.67 7.86 -7.82
CA TYR A 150 -16.28 8.10 -7.47
C TYR A 150 -15.60 6.86 -6.87
N LYS A 151 -16.25 6.19 -5.91
CA LYS A 151 -15.73 4.96 -5.31
C LYS A 151 -15.59 3.83 -6.34
N GLU A 152 -16.59 3.67 -7.22
CA GLU A 152 -16.56 2.65 -8.28
C GLU A 152 -15.41 2.87 -9.26
N ASP A 153 -15.17 4.11 -9.67
CA ASP A 153 -14.11 4.44 -10.62
C ASP A 153 -12.70 4.36 -10.01
N MET A 154 -12.58 4.69 -8.72
CA MET A 154 -11.31 4.75 -8.01
C MET A 154 -10.93 3.45 -7.27
N SER A 155 -11.75 2.42 -7.36
CA SER A 155 -11.46 1.09 -6.83
C SER A 155 -11.34 0.09 -7.97
N HIS A 156 -10.43 -0.86 -7.82
CA HIS A 156 -10.25 -1.96 -8.76
C HIS A 156 -10.05 -3.26 -8.02
N SER A 157 -10.75 -4.30 -8.44
CA SER A 157 -10.62 -5.64 -7.90
C SER A 157 -10.47 -6.62 -9.07
N PHE A 158 -9.45 -7.44 -9.03
CA PHE A 158 -9.15 -8.39 -10.08
C PHE A 158 -8.55 -9.67 -9.52
N GLU A 159 -8.64 -10.74 -10.28
CA GLU A 159 -8.10 -12.05 -9.94
C GLU A 159 -6.68 -12.22 -10.45
N VAL A 160 -5.86 -12.92 -9.68
CA VAL A 160 -4.47 -13.24 -9.99
C VAL A 160 -4.20 -14.70 -9.64
N GLU A 161 -3.63 -15.44 -10.59
CA GLU A 161 -3.16 -16.79 -10.35
C GLU A 161 -1.92 -16.75 -9.44
N PRO A 162 -1.93 -17.46 -8.28
CA PRO A 162 -0.77 -17.56 -7.43
C PRO A 162 0.24 -18.57 -7.98
N PHE A 163 1.54 -18.25 -7.84
CA PHE A 163 2.63 -19.17 -8.18
C PHE A 163 3.29 -19.68 -6.90
N SER A 164 3.57 -20.99 -6.88
CA SER A 164 4.35 -21.60 -5.81
C SER A 164 5.85 -21.47 -6.07
N TRP A 165 6.61 -21.19 -4.99
CA TRP A 165 8.06 -21.12 -5.00
C TRP A 165 8.64 -22.06 -3.95
N GLU A 166 9.33 -23.11 -4.37
CA GLU A 166 9.81 -24.17 -3.46
C GLU A 166 10.84 -23.72 -2.42
N ALA A 167 11.70 -22.76 -2.78
CA ALA A 167 12.80 -22.34 -1.91
C ALA A 167 12.37 -21.60 -0.63
N GLY A 168 11.12 -21.17 -0.54
CA GLY A 168 10.62 -20.39 0.58
C GLY A 168 11.22 -18.97 0.67
N ILE A 169 10.46 -18.04 1.18
CA ILE A 169 10.86 -16.63 1.31
C ILE A 169 10.56 -16.19 2.73
N GLU A 170 11.59 -16.03 3.54
CA GLU A 170 11.46 -15.69 4.97
C GLU A 170 10.76 -14.35 5.20
N ARG A 171 11.06 -13.32 4.40
CA ARG A 171 10.47 -12.00 4.56
C ARG A 171 9.64 -11.61 3.35
N LEU A 172 8.45 -11.07 3.61
CA LEU A 172 7.63 -10.46 2.58
C LEU A 172 8.41 -9.33 1.92
N PHE A 173 8.47 -9.35 0.60
CA PHE A 173 8.98 -8.25 -0.18
C PHE A 173 8.19 -8.07 -1.48
N TYR A 174 8.30 -6.87 -2.03
CA TYR A 174 7.77 -6.51 -3.34
C TYR A 174 8.90 -6.30 -4.33
N ARG A 175 8.59 -6.56 -5.60
CA ARG A 175 9.48 -6.34 -6.74
C ARG A 175 8.69 -5.67 -7.86
N ILE A 176 9.36 -4.80 -8.62
CA ILE A 176 8.83 -4.18 -9.82
C ILE A 176 9.83 -4.46 -10.93
N ASP A 177 9.43 -5.26 -11.91
CA ASP A 177 10.27 -5.67 -13.01
C ASP A 177 9.75 -5.01 -14.30
N PRO A 178 10.49 -4.06 -14.89
CA PRO A 178 10.13 -3.53 -16.19
C PRO A 178 10.35 -4.60 -17.25
N ASN A 179 9.31 -4.89 -18.02
CA ASN A 179 9.42 -5.85 -19.14
C ASN A 179 9.99 -5.17 -20.39
N ASP A 180 9.48 -3.93 -20.68
CA ASP A 180 9.92 -3.17 -21.86
C ASP A 180 9.71 -1.70 -21.57
N ASN A 181 10.04 -0.84 -21.04
CA ASN A 181 9.71 0.58 -20.80
C ASN A 181 8.22 0.98 -20.95
N LYS A 182 7.30 0.00 -21.14
CA LYS A 182 5.86 0.24 -21.24
C LYS A 182 5.09 -0.55 -20.18
N VAL A 183 5.49 -1.79 -19.95
CA VAL A 183 4.83 -2.70 -19.02
C VAL A 183 5.78 -3.08 -17.90
N ALA A 184 5.29 -3.09 -16.68
CA ALA A 184 5.98 -3.60 -15.51
C ALA A 184 5.20 -4.76 -14.87
N ILE A 185 5.92 -5.70 -14.28
CA ILE A 185 5.35 -6.74 -13.43
C ILE A 185 5.57 -6.35 -11.98
N VAL A 186 4.49 -6.12 -11.25
CA VAL A 186 4.52 -5.92 -9.79
C VAL A 186 4.31 -7.27 -9.12
N SER A 187 5.26 -7.69 -8.29
CA SER A 187 5.25 -8.98 -7.62
C SER A 187 5.30 -8.81 -6.11
N MET A 188 4.48 -9.58 -5.38
CA MET A 188 4.56 -9.80 -3.94
C MET A 188 5.05 -11.22 -3.69
N LEU A 189 6.06 -11.37 -2.84
CA LEU A 189 6.71 -12.65 -2.54
C LEU A 189 6.76 -12.86 -1.02
N TRP A 190 6.22 -13.97 -0.54
CA TRP A 190 6.31 -14.36 0.86
C TRP A 190 6.01 -15.85 1.05
N GLU A 191 6.69 -16.50 2.02
CA GLU A 191 6.61 -17.93 2.27
C GLU A 191 6.96 -18.70 0.98
N ASN A 192 6.02 -19.41 0.40
CA ASN A 192 6.16 -20.14 -0.85
C ASN A 192 5.28 -19.57 -1.97
N MET A 193 4.75 -18.35 -1.81
CA MET A 193 3.79 -17.76 -2.74
C MET A 193 4.35 -16.52 -3.43
N ILE A 194 4.09 -16.44 -4.72
CA ILE A 194 4.33 -15.29 -5.56
C ILE A 194 2.99 -14.85 -6.16
N ILE A 195 2.60 -13.61 -5.89
CA ILE A 195 1.45 -12.96 -6.51
C ILE A 195 1.97 -11.85 -7.40
N ARG A 196 1.66 -11.89 -8.69
CA ARG A 196 2.15 -10.94 -9.67
C ARG A 196 1.07 -10.49 -10.61
N PHE A 197 1.12 -9.22 -11.02
CA PHE A 197 0.22 -8.64 -12.01
C PHE A 197 0.95 -7.59 -12.84
N GLU A 198 0.45 -7.37 -14.04
CA GLU A 198 0.99 -6.40 -14.96
C GLU A 198 0.43 -5.01 -14.71
N VAL A 199 1.28 -4.00 -14.93
CA VAL A 199 0.95 -2.59 -14.96
C VAL A 199 1.41 -2.05 -16.31
N ASP A 200 0.48 -1.74 -17.19
CA ASP A 200 0.75 -1.03 -18.44
C ASP A 200 0.77 0.48 -18.15
N THR A 201 1.90 1.10 -18.41
CA THR A 201 2.10 2.53 -18.17
C THR A 201 1.48 3.44 -19.22
N ILE A 202 0.82 2.88 -20.22
CA ILE A 202 0.19 3.61 -21.35
C ILE A 202 1.08 4.74 -21.89
N THR A 203 2.39 4.45 -21.99
CA THR A 203 3.43 5.44 -22.30
C THR A 203 3.17 6.16 -23.62
N ASP A 204 2.71 5.44 -24.65
CA ASP A 204 2.45 6.04 -25.95
C ASP A 204 1.32 7.08 -25.89
N GLU A 205 0.24 6.81 -25.13
CA GLU A 205 -0.85 7.76 -24.92
C GLU A 205 -0.39 9.01 -24.15
N HIS A 206 0.50 8.83 -23.19
CA HIS A 206 1.09 9.96 -22.45
C HIS A 206 1.97 10.83 -23.37
N LEU A 207 2.77 10.21 -24.23
CA LEU A 207 3.59 10.92 -25.22
C LEU A 207 2.74 11.70 -26.22
N GLU A 208 1.67 11.11 -26.74
CA GLU A 208 0.74 11.78 -27.64
C GLU A 208 0.05 12.98 -26.97
N ARG A 209 -0.41 12.80 -25.73
CA ARG A 209 -1.00 13.90 -24.95
C ARG A 209 0.00 15.03 -24.72
N PHE A 210 1.23 14.70 -24.40
CA PHE A 210 2.30 15.68 -24.20
C PHE A 210 2.62 16.42 -25.51
N ALA A 211 2.75 15.72 -26.63
CA ALA A 211 3.01 16.34 -27.92
C ALA A 211 1.93 17.39 -28.29
N LYS A 212 0.65 17.08 -28.06
CA LYS A 212 -0.47 18.00 -28.31
C LYS A 212 -0.45 19.26 -27.43
N THR A 213 0.27 19.27 -26.33
CA THR A 213 0.40 20.46 -25.47
C THR A 213 1.50 21.41 -25.94
N LEU A 214 2.33 20.99 -26.90
CA LEU A 214 3.40 21.77 -27.47
C LEU A 214 3.00 22.48 -28.81
N GLU A 215 1.84 22.14 -29.35
CA GLU A 215 1.23 22.76 -30.52
C GLU A 215 0.36 23.97 -30.11
#